data_86c1a25f8fc5a8e9f87bb9032b629b1b
#
_entry.id   86c1a25f8fc5a8e9f87bb9032b629b1b
#
_cell.length_a   1.000
_cell.length_b   1.000
_cell.length_c   1.000
_cell.angle_alpha   90.00
_cell.angle_beta   90.00
_cell.angle_gamma   90.00
#
_symmetry.space_group_name_H-M   'P 1'
#
loop_
_entity.id
_entity.type
_entity.pdbx_description
1 polymer ?
#
loop_
_entity_poly.entity_id
_entity_poly.type
_entity_poly.pdbx_seq_one_letter_code
_entity_poly.pdbx_strand_id
1 'polypeptide(L)'
;MNSPRLPLSRRAFLASAAAATSVRAAPTQSRGPVGPTWASLAAAYRVPDWFRDAKFGIWAHWGPQCQPEFGDWYARLMYLQGRQPWQHGETPYENHLRRYGHPSRTGFIDIIGQWKAQDWQPEHLLKRYVNAGARYFMAMGCHHDNFDLFASRHHAWNVTRVGPKRDIVGGWAPLVREAGLKFGVSNHSSHAWHWYQPAYGYDAEGPMRGRRYDAYWLRKRHGKGRYWDGLDPQELYTGPYYVPPDGITTAAEMNAWHDKRDGQWLEAAPPANRRFVENWLLRQKQMVEDYRPDLVYFDDTGLPLGQTGLEAAAHYYNQALAWRGEVDVVLFGKKLEGVQRRAIVEDVERGFLDQIRPEPWQTDTCIGNWHYDRRLYDNGGYKSAKQVVQRLADVVSKNGNLLLNIPVRGDGTIDDKEERIVDEIAAWTQRNGEAIFGTRPWRVFGQGPTKPPTGMLNEQEARPFTTADIRFTRKADALYAIFLDWPESESTVTSLGKAKLRGAAIDRVDLVGGPELPFRHDGDALRVALPAAAPGAFVPVLRLRGGGLV
;
A
#
# COMPACT_ATOMS: atom_id res chain seq x y z
N MET A 1 18.85 -60.97 78.54
CA MET A 1 17.37 -60.86 78.74
C MET A 1 16.82 -60.12 77.55
N ASN A 2 15.91 -60.73 76.92
CA ASN A 2 15.32 -60.45 75.61
C ASN A 2 14.66 -59.11 75.49
N SER A 3 14.92 -58.46 74.36
CA SER A 3 14.04 -57.41 73.78
C SER A 3 13.67 -57.79 72.37
N PRO A 4 12.42 -57.72 71.97
CA PRO A 4 11.97 -58.15 70.64
C PRO A 4 12.08 -57.07 69.62
N ARG A 5 12.53 -57.46 68.42
CA ARG A 5 12.54 -56.66 67.24
C ARG A 5 11.13 -56.58 66.61
N LEU A 6 10.67 -55.36 66.32
CA LEU A 6 9.50 -55.11 65.50
C LEU A 6 9.95 -54.87 64.05
N PRO A 7 9.17 -55.30 63.03
CA PRO A 7 9.60 -55.18 61.62
C PRO A 7 9.27 -53.84 61.06
N LEU A 8 10.23 -53.27 60.29
CA LEU A 8 10.07 -52.08 59.50
C LEU A 8 9.18 -52.33 58.25
N SER A 9 8.04 -51.70 58.23
CA SER A 9 7.17 -51.67 57.03
C SER A 9 7.78 -50.84 55.93
N ARG A 10 7.88 -51.44 54.76
CA ARG A 10 8.25 -50.71 53.49
C ARG A 10 7.13 -49.75 53.16
N ARG A 11 7.35 -48.45 53.33
CA ARG A 11 6.56 -47.38 52.71
C ARG A 11 6.95 -47.27 51.26
N ALA A 12 6.01 -47.60 50.37
CA ALA A 12 6.09 -47.37 48.95
C ALA A 12 6.14 -45.85 48.69
N PHE A 13 7.19 -45.38 48.04
CA PHE A 13 7.25 -44.04 47.45
C PHE A 13 6.39 -44.04 46.19
N LEU A 14 5.17 -43.51 46.27
CA LEU A 14 4.39 -43.14 45.13
C LEU A 14 4.98 -41.84 44.57
N ALA A 15 5.78 -41.97 43.50
CA ALA A 15 6.18 -40.83 42.67
C ALA A 15 4.92 -40.35 41.92
N SER A 16 4.35 -39.25 42.39
CA SER A 16 3.34 -38.50 41.62
C SER A 16 4.04 -37.85 40.45
N ALA A 17 3.96 -38.48 39.28
CA ALA A 17 4.25 -37.81 38.01
C ALA A 17 3.17 -36.74 37.77
N ALA A 18 3.46 -35.50 38.10
CA ALA A 18 2.67 -34.34 37.66
C ALA A 18 2.77 -34.29 36.15
N ALA A 19 1.78 -34.82 35.46
CA ALA A 19 1.57 -34.57 34.05
C ALA A 19 1.31 -33.06 33.89
N ALA A 20 2.32 -32.33 33.46
CA ALA A 20 2.16 -30.97 32.97
C ALA A 20 1.28 -31.05 31.72
N THR A 21 -0.03 -30.96 31.89
CA THR A 21 -0.96 -30.65 30.80
C THR A 21 -0.60 -29.26 30.32
N SER A 22 0.15 -29.19 29.22
CA SER A 22 0.27 -27.97 28.43
C SER A 22 -1.16 -27.59 28.03
N VAL A 23 -1.73 -26.65 28.74
CA VAL A 23 -2.95 -25.97 28.30
C VAL A 23 -2.56 -25.29 26.99
N ARG A 24 -2.83 -25.96 25.88
CA ARG A 24 -2.89 -25.33 24.58
C ARG A 24 -3.91 -24.21 24.73
N ALA A 25 -3.46 -22.95 24.71
CA ALA A 25 -4.37 -21.83 24.55
C ALA A 25 -5.20 -22.14 23.31
N ALA A 26 -6.48 -22.41 23.50
CA ALA A 26 -7.40 -22.52 22.38
C ALA A 26 -7.30 -21.21 21.59
N PRO A 27 -7.27 -21.26 20.24
CA PRO A 27 -7.32 -20.06 19.46
C PRO A 27 -8.52 -19.24 19.95
N THR A 28 -8.28 -17.99 20.34
CA THR A 28 -9.32 -17.09 20.79
C THR A 28 -10.32 -16.95 19.65
N GLN A 29 -11.48 -17.61 19.77
CA GLN A 29 -12.58 -17.45 18.84
C GLN A 29 -12.90 -15.94 18.72
N SER A 30 -13.06 -15.45 17.50
CA SER A 30 -13.53 -14.08 17.30
C SER A 30 -14.85 -13.91 18.04
N ARG A 31 -14.93 -12.91 18.93
CA ARG A 31 -16.11 -12.67 19.79
C ARG A 31 -17.27 -12.02 19.04
N GLY A 32 -17.39 -12.25 17.76
CA GLY A 32 -18.41 -11.64 16.91
C GLY A 32 -19.03 -12.63 15.94
N PRO A 33 -20.03 -12.23 15.16
CA PRO A 33 -20.72 -13.10 14.22
C PRO A 33 -19.86 -13.51 13.00
N VAL A 34 -18.74 -12.82 12.72
CA VAL A 34 -17.85 -13.10 11.57
C VAL A 34 -16.74 -14.04 12.00
N GLY A 35 -16.72 -15.25 11.43
CA GLY A 35 -15.67 -16.24 11.67
C GLY A 35 -14.49 -16.07 10.70
N PRO A 36 -13.28 -16.62 11.06
CA PRO A 36 -12.07 -16.48 10.29
C PRO A 36 -12.00 -17.48 9.11
N THR A 37 -12.95 -17.36 8.19
CA THR A 37 -13.02 -18.13 6.94
C THR A 37 -13.47 -17.22 5.79
N TRP A 38 -13.00 -17.48 4.59
CA TRP A 38 -13.41 -16.74 3.41
C TRP A 38 -14.93 -16.72 3.20
N ALA A 39 -15.60 -17.84 3.49
CA ALA A 39 -17.06 -17.94 3.37
C ALA A 39 -17.78 -17.01 4.37
N SER A 40 -17.31 -16.98 5.64
CA SER A 40 -17.90 -16.13 6.66
C SER A 40 -17.64 -14.65 6.40
N LEU A 41 -16.42 -14.28 5.98
CA LEU A 41 -16.08 -12.92 5.57
C LEU A 41 -16.98 -12.47 4.40
N ALA A 42 -17.10 -13.28 3.36
CA ALA A 42 -17.91 -12.97 2.17
C ALA A 42 -19.41 -12.87 2.47
N ALA A 43 -19.92 -13.62 3.45
CA ALA A 43 -21.31 -13.55 3.87
C ALA A 43 -21.64 -12.25 4.63
N ALA A 44 -20.66 -11.74 5.38
CA ALA A 44 -20.80 -10.54 6.21
C ALA A 44 -20.49 -9.23 5.45
N TYR A 45 -19.71 -9.30 4.37
CA TYR A 45 -19.14 -8.12 3.71
C TYR A 45 -19.91 -7.67 2.49
N ARG A 46 -20.05 -6.38 2.37
CA ARG A 46 -20.41 -5.65 1.14
C ARG A 46 -19.52 -4.42 1.04
N VAL A 47 -19.02 -4.13 -0.15
CA VAL A 47 -18.21 -2.92 -0.35
C VAL A 47 -19.06 -1.69 -0.02
N PRO A 48 -18.66 -0.85 0.93
CA PRO A 48 -19.44 0.33 1.33
C PRO A 48 -19.64 1.32 0.18
N ASP A 49 -20.81 1.95 0.13
CA ASP A 49 -21.12 2.95 -0.91
C ASP A 49 -20.18 4.15 -0.82
N TRP A 50 -19.79 4.57 0.40
CA TRP A 50 -18.81 5.65 0.55
C TRP A 50 -17.48 5.36 -0.16
N PHE A 51 -17.00 4.09 -0.18
CA PHE A 51 -15.80 3.73 -0.91
C PHE A 51 -16.02 3.78 -2.42
N ARG A 52 -17.18 3.28 -2.89
CA ARG A 52 -17.57 3.38 -4.30
C ARG A 52 -17.69 4.83 -4.79
N ASP A 53 -18.02 5.76 -3.90
CA ASP A 53 -18.18 7.19 -4.20
C ASP A 53 -16.87 7.96 -4.07
N ALA A 54 -15.95 7.52 -3.24
CA ALA A 54 -14.68 8.17 -2.92
C ALA A 54 -13.77 8.34 -4.14
N LYS A 55 -13.57 7.29 -4.93
CA LYS A 55 -12.80 7.26 -6.20
C LYS A 55 -11.31 7.59 -6.09
N PHE A 56 -10.88 8.45 -5.17
CA PHE A 56 -9.52 8.93 -5.07
C PHE A 56 -9.06 9.00 -3.61
N GLY A 57 -7.97 8.32 -3.32
CA GLY A 57 -7.27 8.38 -2.05
C GLY A 57 -5.81 8.77 -2.23
N ILE A 58 -5.20 9.26 -1.15
CA ILE A 58 -3.76 9.54 -1.10
C ILE A 58 -3.11 8.66 -0.03
N TRP A 59 -1.91 8.20 -0.34
CA TRP A 59 -1.07 7.39 0.51
C TRP A 59 0.21 8.14 0.88
N ALA A 60 0.57 8.12 2.15
CA ALA A 60 1.91 8.44 2.60
C ALA A 60 2.64 7.13 2.93
N HIS A 61 3.34 6.58 1.94
CA HIS A 61 4.18 5.38 2.06
C HIS A 61 5.52 5.77 2.70
N TRP A 62 5.48 6.11 3.98
CA TRP A 62 6.52 6.84 4.67
C TRP A 62 7.00 6.12 5.92
N GLY A 63 8.30 6.11 6.13
CA GLY A 63 8.96 5.49 7.25
C GLY A 63 10.48 5.70 7.20
N PRO A 64 11.27 4.97 8.01
CA PRO A 64 12.72 5.15 8.09
C PRO A 64 13.46 4.84 6.77
N GLN A 65 12.86 4.09 5.85
CA GLN A 65 13.43 3.86 4.52
C GLN A 65 13.52 5.13 3.67
N CYS A 66 12.75 6.19 4.03
CA CYS A 66 12.86 7.49 3.37
C CYS A 66 14.06 8.33 3.85
N GLN A 67 14.70 7.96 4.98
CA GLN A 67 15.83 8.71 5.52
C GLN A 67 17.05 8.78 4.58
N PRO A 68 17.41 7.75 3.82
CA PRO A 68 18.47 7.82 2.83
C PRO A 68 18.11 8.61 1.57
N GLU A 69 16.83 8.87 1.31
CA GLU A 69 16.32 9.50 0.09
C GLU A 69 16.76 8.74 -1.20
N PHE A 70 16.73 7.41 -1.15
CA PHE A 70 17.27 6.55 -2.21
C PHE A 70 16.28 5.51 -2.75
N GLY A 71 14.99 5.75 -2.57
CA GLY A 71 13.90 4.97 -3.14
C GLY A 71 13.58 3.69 -2.39
N ASP A 72 12.99 2.75 -3.12
CA ASP A 72 12.32 1.58 -2.56
C ASP A 72 13.28 0.52 -2.04
N TRP A 73 12.84 -0.19 -0.99
CA TRP A 73 13.49 -1.36 -0.43
C TRP A 73 14.91 -1.12 0.10
N TYR A 74 15.24 0.11 0.44
CA TYR A 74 16.59 0.47 0.92
C TYR A 74 17.05 -0.42 2.08
N ALA A 75 16.18 -0.73 3.04
CA ALA A 75 16.51 -1.55 4.21
C ALA A 75 16.94 -2.99 3.87
N ARG A 76 16.55 -3.51 2.70
CA ARG A 76 16.99 -4.79 2.17
C ARG A 76 18.21 -4.63 1.28
N LEU A 77 18.12 -3.70 0.33
CA LEU A 77 19.07 -3.57 -0.77
C LEU A 77 20.44 -3.01 -0.33
N MET A 78 20.50 -2.30 0.80
CA MET A 78 21.77 -1.88 1.40
C MET A 78 22.65 -3.05 1.87
N TYR A 79 22.09 -4.26 1.97
CA TYR A 79 22.80 -5.49 2.35
C TYR A 79 23.07 -6.42 1.15
N LEU A 80 22.75 -6.02 -0.06
CA LEU A 80 23.00 -6.78 -1.29
C LEU A 80 24.13 -6.12 -2.08
N GLN A 81 25.35 -6.66 -1.90
CA GLN A 81 26.50 -6.24 -2.68
C GLN A 81 26.28 -6.48 -4.16
N GLY A 82 26.72 -5.56 -5.03
CA GLY A 82 26.53 -5.63 -6.48
C GLY A 82 25.15 -5.15 -6.93
N ARG A 83 24.90 -5.28 -8.22
CA ARG A 83 23.73 -4.70 -8.89
C ARG A 83 22.68 -5.77 -9.19
N GLN A 84 21.44 -5.48 -8.84
CA GLN A 84 20.29 -6.25 -9.31
C GLN A 84 20.00 -5.93 -10.78
N PRO A 85 19.42 -6.86 -11.57
CA PRO A 85 19.18 -6.66 -13.02
C PRO A 85 18.36 -5.41 -13.38
N TRP A 86 17.47 -4.98 -12.48
CA TRP A 86 16.58 -3.84 -12.66
C TRP A 86 17.14 -2.51 -12.14
N GLN A 87 18.32 -2.52 -11.50
CA GLN A 87 18.94 -1.32 -10.97
C GLN A 87 19.82 -0.62 -12.00
N HIS A 88 19.72 0.70 -12.06
CA HIS A 88 20.54 1.58 -12.90
C HIS A 88 21.28 2.61 -12.03
N GLY A 89 22.52 2.92 -12.40
CA GLY A 89 23.36 3.88 -11.67
C GLY A 89 23.88 3.32 -10.34
N GLU A 90 24.05 4.20 -9.35
CA GLU A 90 24.50 3.82 -7.98
C GLU A 90 23.48 2.91 -7.31
N THR A 91 23.95 1.82 -6.71
CA THR A 91 23.08 0.89 -5.97
C THR A 91 22.84 1.36 -4.52
N PRO A 92 21.78 0.86 -3.83
CA PRO A 92 21.60 1.15 -2.41
C PRO A 92 22.78 0.71 -1.52
N TYR A 93 23.46 -0.40 -1.87
CA TYR A 93 24.66 -0.84 -1.17
C TYR A 93 25.81 0.16 -1.35
N GLU A 94 26.11 0.58 -2.58
CA GLU A 94 27.16 1.56 -2.88
C GLU A 94 26.86 2.92 -2.22
N ASN A 95 25.62 3.38 -2.30
CA ASN A 95 25.16 4.59 -1.62
C ASN A 95 25.34 4.50 -0.10
N HIS A 96 24.98 3.36 0.48
CA HIS A 96 25.13 3.12 1.92
C HIS A 96 26.59 3.14 2.33
N LEU A 97 27.43 2.42 1.59
CA LEU A 97 28.87 2.37 1.84
C LEU A 97 29.52 3.76 1.81
N ARG A 98 29.12 4.59 0.83
CA ARG A 98 29.64 5.95 0.65
C ARG A 98 29.14 6.93 1.73
N ARG A 99 27.85 6.86 2.09
CA ARG A 99 27.23 7.84 3.00
C ARG A 99 27.32 7.47 4.47
N TYR A 100 27.24 6.19 4.79
CA TYR A 100 27.08 5.70 6.16
C TYR A 100 28.18 4.74 6.59
N GLY A 101 28.96 4.22 5.65
CA GLY A 101 29.97 3.20 5.89
C GLY A 101 29.43 1.79 5.67
N HIS A 102 30.28 0.80 6.02
CA HIS A 102 29.99 -0.60 5.73
C HIS A 102 28.84 -1.16 6.60
N PRO A 103 27.89 -1.95 6.03
CA PRO A 103 26.73 -2.49 6.75
C PRO A 103 27.05 -3.38 7.96
N SER A 104 28.30 -3.86 8.10
CA SER A 104 28.74 -4.55 9.32
C SER A 104 28.94 -3.63 10.52
N ARG A 105 28.96 -2.31 10.33
CA ARG A 105 29.18 -1.31 11.40
C ARG A 105 28.01 -0.35 11.53
N THR A 106 27.43 0.03 10.42
CA THR A 106 26.28 0.93 10.32
C THR A 106 25.21 0.19 9.54
N GLY A 107 24.25 -0.40 10.23
CA GLY A 107 23.15 -1.15 9.64
C GLY A 107 21.87 -0.31 9.50
N PHE A 108 20.78 -0.93 9.06
CA PHE A 108 19.51 -0.23 8.97
C PHE A 108 18.99 0.25 10.34
N ILE A 109 19.35 -0.44 11.40
CA ILE A 109 19.11 0.00 12.77
C ILE A 109 19.63 1.43 13.01
N ASP A 110 20.80 1.77 12.45
CA ASP A 110 21.37 3.10 12.59
C ASP A 110 20.66 4.15 11.73
N ILE A 111 20.11 3.75 10.57
CA ILE A 111 19.24 4.58 9.74
C ILE A 111 17.95 4.93 10.49
N ILE A 112 17.32 3.95 11.17
CA ILE A 112 16.15 4.20 12.05
C ILE A 112 16.51 5.24 13.12
N GLY A 113 17.70 5.14 13.72
CA GLY A 113 18.16 6.09 14.73
C GLY A 113 18.38 7.51 14.20
N GLN A 114 18.72 7.66 12.93
CA GLN A 114 18.92 8.95 12.26
C GLN A 114 17.60 9.58 11.79
N TRP A 115 16.60 8.77 11.48
CA TRP A 115 15.29 9.27 11.06
C TRP A 115 14.59 10.01 12.21
N LYS A 116 14.32 11.30 12.02
CA LYS A 116 13.75 12.19 13.06
C LYS A 116 12.40 12.77 12.70
N ALA A 117 12.05 12.81 11.42
CA ALA A 117 10.80 13.42 10.95
C ALA A 117 10.61 14.83 11.54
N GLN A 118 11.70 15.62 11.62
CA GLN A 118 11.75 16.86 12.40
C GLN A 118 10.86 17.96 11.85
N ASP A 119 10.61 17.96 10.55
CA ASP A 119 9.81 18.96 9.85
C ASP A 119 8.40 18.45 9.49
N TRP A 120 8.01 17.29 10.04
CA TRP A 120 6.70 16.70 9.77
C TRP A 120 5.57 17.53 10.37
N GLN A 121 4.78 18.10 9.48
CA GLN A 121 3.58 18.88 9.77
C GLN A 121 2.39 18.23 9.06
N PRO A 122 1.73 17.24 9.68
CA PRO A 122 0.67 16.46 9.03
C PRO A 122 -0.51 17.33 8.59
N GLU A 123 -0.85 18.41 9.32
CA GLU A 123 -1.92 19.33 8.96
C GLU A 123 -1.66 20.02 7.61
N HIS A 124 -0.40 20.41 7.37
CA HIS A 124 0.00 21.07 6.14
C HIS A 124 -0.09 20.13 4.93
N LEU A 125 0.43 18.92 5.06
CA LEU A 125 0.35 17.90 4.03
C LEU A 125 -1.10 17.50 3.75
N LEU A 126 -1.89 17.25 4.81
CA LEU A 126 -3.27 16.82 4.67
C LEU A 126 -4.13 17.89 3.96
N LYS A 127 -3.93 19.17 4.26
CA LYS A 127 -4.62 20.27 3.57
C LYS A 127 -4.38 20.23 2.06
N ARG A 128 -3.15 19.97 1.62
CA ARG A 128 -2.83 19.80 0.18
C ARG A 128 -3.54 18.59 -0.40
N TYR A 129 -3.57 17.48 0.31
CA TYR A 129 -4.21 16.24 -0.15
C TYR A 129 -5.74 16.38 -0.25
N VAL A 130 -6.36 17.07 0.70
CA VAL A 130 -7.80 17.42 0.63
C VAL A 130 -8.08 18.30 -0.58
N ASN A 131 -7.26 19.32 -0.82
CA ASN A 131 -7.40 20.21 -1.97
C ASN A 131 -7.24 19.46 -3.30
N ALA A 132 -6.35 18.46 -3.36
CA ALA A 132 -6.19 17.58 -4.51
C ALA A 132 -7.41 16.66 -4.76
N GLY A 133 -8.38 16.67 -3.86
CA GLY A 133 -9.63 15.92 -4.00
C GLY A 133 -9.62 14.56 -3.33
N ALA A 134 -8.65 14.24 -2.48
CA ALA A 134 -8.64 13.00 -1.70
C ALA A 134 -9.94 12.85 -0.89
N ARG A 135 -10.48 11.63 -0.85
CA ARG A 135 -11.65 11.24 -0.06
C ARG A 135 -11.29 10.23 1.03
N TYR A 136 -10.14 9.62 0.93
CA TYR A 136 -9.53 8.81 1.97
C TYR A 136 -8.03 9.01 1.96
N PHE A 137 -7.41 8.77 3.10
CA PHE A 137 -5.97 8.86 3.29
C PHE A 137 -5.46 7.59 3.94
N MET A 138 -4.36 7.06 3.42
CA MET A 138 -3.70 5.86 3.93
C MET A 138 -2.37 6.23 4.58
N ALA A 139 -2.20 5.88 5.86
CA ALA A 139 -0.92 5.96 6.56
C ALA A 139 -0.20 4.60 6.51
N MET A 140 1.13 4.61 6.54
CA MET A 140 1.91 3.40 6.77
C MET A 140 1.87 3.03 8.25
N GLY A 141 1.45 1.82 8.59
CA GLY A 141 1.54 1.27 9.94
C GLY A 141 2.87 0.55 10.18
N CYS A 142 3.29 -0.26 9.20
CA CYS A 142 4.58 -0.94 9.22
C CYS A 142 4.91 -1.42 7.81
N HIS A 143 6.13 -1.20 7.35
CA HIS A 143 6.63 -1.73 6.08
C HIS A 143 7.34 -3.09 6.28
N HIS A 144 7.96 -3.65 5.25
CA HIS A 144 8.76 -4.90 5.33
C HIS A 144 9.97 -4.77 6.26
N ASP A 145 10.37 -3.54 6.60
CA ASP A 145 11.43 -3.24 7.55
C ASP A 145 11.08 -3.54 9.03
N ASN A 146 9.86 -4.03 9.26
CA ASN A 146 9.38 -4.46 10.57
C ASN A 146 9.46 -3.39 11.67
N PHE A 147 9.45 -2.11 11.29
CA PHE A 147 9.46 -0.98 12.23
C PHE A 147 8.07 -0.36 12.33
N ASP A 148 7.41 -0.49 13.49
CA ASP A 148 6.06 0.03 13.69
C ASP A 148 6.03 1.56 13.76
N LEU A 149 5.21 2.18 12.93
CA LEU A 149 5.00 3.63 12.88
C LEU A 149 3.89 4.11 13.81
N PHE A 150 3.50 3.29 14.76
CA PHE A 150 2.49 3.55 15.78
C PHE A 150 2.98 3.13 17.18
N ALA A 151 2.25 3.52 18.23
CA ALA A 151 2.57 3.19 19.62
C ALA A 151 2.31 1.71 19.94
N SER A 152 3.09 0.82 19.34
CA SER A 152 2.94 -0.63 19.47
C SER A 152 3.28 -1.12 20.87
N ARG A 153 2.35 -1.91 21.48
CA ARG A 153 2.55 -2.60 22.75
C ARG A 153 3.19 -3.99 22.57
N HIS A 154 3.08 -4.52 21.36
CA HIS A 154 3.49 -5.89 21.03
C HIS A 154 4.80 -5.96 20.25
N HIS A 155 5.37 -4.82 19.83
CA HIS A 155 6.64 -4.75 19.15
C HIS A 155 7.49 -3.63 19.72
N ALA A 156 8.69 -3.98 20.19
CA ALA A 156 9.56 -3.03 20.86
C ALA A 156 10.22 -2.03 19.90
N TRP A 157 10.39 -2.41 18.62
CA TRP A 157 10.92 -1.53 17.58
C TRP A 157 9.79 -0.72 16.95
N ASN A 158 9.46 0.38 17.58
CA ASN A 158 8.42 1.28 17.12
C ASN A 158 8.82 2.75 17.28
N VAL A 159 8.12 3.58 16.53
CA VAL A 159 8.39 5.01 16.36
C VAL A 159 8.30 5.84 17.65
N THR A 160 7.62 5.37 18.68
CA THR A 160 7.53 6.07 19.96
C THR A 160 8.75 5.85 20.86
N ARG A 161 9.51 4.79 20.61
CA ARG A 161 10.72 4.42 21.36
C ARG A 161 12.01 4.81 20.65
N VAL A 162 12.03 4.73 19.32
CA VAL A 162 13.20 4.99 18.48
C VAL A 162 12.84 5.96 17.35
N GLY A 163 13.79 6.61 16.77
CA GLY A 163 13.57 7.54 15.65
C GLY A 163 12.89 8.84 16.09
N PRO A 164 11.75 9.23 15.49
CA PRO A 164 11.03 10.45 15.79
C PRO A 164 10.48 10.56 17.21
N LYS A 165 10.28 9.46 17.89
CA LYS A 165 9.62 9.35 19.21
C LYS A 165 8.23 10.00 19.23
N ARG A 166 7.50 9.86 18.15
CA ARG A 166 6.13 10.34 17.95
C ARG A 166 5.31 9.24 17.30
N ASP A 167 4.06 9.08 17.71
CA ASP A 167 3.12 8.18 17.05
C ASP A 167 2.68 8.77 15.70
N ILE A 168 3.19 8.22 14.60
CA ILE A 168 2.90 8.73 13.25
C ILE A 168 1.45 8.39 12.85
N VAL A 169 1.01 7.16 13.07
CA VAL A 169 -0.37 6.75 12.76
C VAL A 169 -1.36 7.53 13.63
N GLY A 170 -1.06 7.65 14.94
CA GLY A 170 -1.87 8.44 15.88
C GLY A 170 -1.88 9.93 15.56
N GLY A 171 -0.84 10.47 14.95
CA GLY A 171 -0.81 11.85 14.48
C GLY A 171 -1.69 12.10 13.25
N TRP A 172 -1.75 11.15 12.31
CA TRP A 172 -2.63 11.25 11.13
C TRP A 172 -4.11 11.05 11.45
N ALA A 173 -4.44 10.05 12.27
CA ALA A 173 -5.81 9.57 12.44
C ALA A 173 -6.85 10.63 12.82
N PRO A 174 -6.64 11.50 13.84
CA PRO A 174 -7.59 12.55 14.19
C PRO A 174 -7.72 13.60 13.11
N LEU A 175 -6.62 14.05 12.52
CA LEU A 175 -6.62 15.11 11.50
C LEU A 175 -7.35 14.69 10.23
N VAL A 176 -7.16 13.44 9.79
CA VAL A 176 -7.85 12.88 8.62
C VAL A 176 -9.36 12.87 8.84
N ARG A 177 -9.82 12.50 10.04
CA ARG A 177 -11.25 12.51 10.39
C ARG A 177 -11.82 13.91 10.51
N GLU A 178 -11.08 14.84 11.14
CA GLU A 178 -11.47 16.26 11.22
C GLU A 178 -11.60 16.89 9.83
N ALA A 179 -10.77 16.48 8.89
CA ALA A 179 -10.87 16.90 7.49
C ALA A 179 -12.03 16.22 6.72
N GLY A 180 -12.80 15.35 7.36
CA GLY A 180 -13.93 14.64 6.75
C GLY A 180 -13.52 13.49 5.80
N LEU A 181 -12.26 13.04 5.84
CA LEU A 181 -11.78 11.93 5.05
C LEU A 181 -11.93 10.60 5.81
N LYS A 182 -11.98 9.51 5.06
CA LYS A 182 -11.85 8.16 5.61
C LYS A 182 -10.38 7.85 5.89
N PHE A 183 -10.09 7.29 7.05
CA PHE A 183 -8.74 6.98 7.51
C PHE A 183 -8.36 5.54 7.27
N GLY A 184 -7.22 5.30 6.64
CA GLY A 184 -6.68 3.98 6.38
C GLY A 184 -5.29 3.76 6.97
N VAL A 185 -4.95 2.50 7.20
CA VAL A 185 -3.62 2.07 7.61
C VAL A 185 -3.19 0.86 6.78
N SER A 186 -1.96 0.90 6.28
CA SER A 186 -1.35 -0.22 5.56
C SER A 186 -0.33 -0.97 6.42
N ASN A 187 -0.23 -2.27 6.23
CA ASN A 187 0.76 -3.12 6.89
C ASN A 187 1.36 -4.13 5.91
N HIS A 188 2.69 -4.13 5.81
CA HIS A 188 3.48 -5.00 4.93
C HIS A 188 4.39 -5.94 5.71
N SER A 189 4.32 -5.95 7.05
CA SER A 189 5.28 -6.63 7.92
C SER A 189 5.15 -8.16 7.94
N SER A 190 4.11 -8.73 7.31
CA SER A 190 3.96 -10.17 7.13
C SER A 190 5.16 -10.82 6.41
N HIS A 191 5.76 -10.09 5.48
CA HIS A 191 6.93 -10.53 4.71
C HIS A 191 8.26 -10.30 5.41
N ALA A 192 8.32 -9.51 6.49
CA ALA A 192 9.56 -9.10 7.13
C ALA A 192 10.49 -10.29 7.48
N TRP A 193 9.94 -11.44 7.85
CA TRP A 193 10.71 -12.61 8.27
C TRP A 193 11.63 -13.19 7.19
N HIS A 194 11.26 -13.10 5.91
CA HIS A 194 12.13 -13.50 4.81
C HIS A 194 12.79 -12.30 4.12
N TRP A 195 12.10 -11.16 4.06
CA TRP A 195 12.56 -9.98 3.35
C TRP A 195 13.86 -9.39 3.93
N TYR A 196 14.06 -9.51 5.25
CA TYR A 196 15.22 -8.96 5.95
C TYR A 196 16.48 -9.85 5.91
N GLN A 197 16.42 -11.04 5.35
CA GLN A 197 17.50 -12.03 5.47
C GLN A 197 18.84 -11.61 4.85
N PRO A 198 18.94 -10.74 3.83
CA PRO A 198 20.23 -10.21 3.39
C PRO A 198 21.05 -9.52 4.49
N ALA A 199 20.41 -8.98 5.53
CA ALA A 199 21.08 -8.39 6.69
C ALA A 199 21.93 -9.40 7.50
N TYR A 200 21.71 -10.71 7.31
CA TYR A 200 22.54 -11.79 7.89
C TYR A 200 23.67 -12.25 6.95
N GLY A 201 23.78 -11.64 5.78
CA GLY A 201 24.81 -11.93 4.78
C GLY A 201 26.17 -11.33 5.10
N TYR A 202 26.99 -11.24 4.08
CA TYR A 202 28.35 -10.67 4.13
C TYR A 202 28.79 -10.23 2.73
N ASP A 203 29.85 -9.43 2.66
CA ASP A 203 30.47 -9.10 1.39
C ASP A 203 31.13 -10.34 0.78
N ALA A 204 30.64 -10.74 -0.40
CA ALA A 204 31.20 -11.89 -1.12
C ALA A 204 32.55 -11.57 -1.78
N GLU A 205 32.76 -10.30 -2.12
CA GLU A 205 33.98 -9.84 -2.83
C GLU A 205 34.46 -8.47 -2.30
N GLY A 206 35.60 -8.01 -2.80
CA GLY A 206 36.15 -6.71 -2.44
C GLY A 206 36.90 -6.69 -1.10
N PRO A 207 37.28 -5.48 -0.58
CA PRO A 207 38.12 -5.31 0.58
C PRO A 207 37.54 -5.86 1.88
N MET A 208 36.22 -5.97 1.96
CA MET A 208 35.47 -6.43 3.14
C MET A 208 34.97 -7.87 3.01
N ARG A 209 35.48 -8.63 2.03
CA ARG A 209 35.08 -10.02 1.76
C ARG A 209 35.05 -10.87 3.03
N GLY A 210 33.94 -11.61 3.21
CA GLY A 210 33.67 -12.45 4.38
C GLY A 210 33.18 -11.68 5.61
N ARG A 211 33.13 -10.35 5.56
CA ARG A 211 32.67 -9.54 6.69
C ARG A 211 31.14 -9.58 6.81
N ARG A 212 30.65 -10.32 7.81
CA ARG A 212 29.22 -10.43 8.13
C ARG A 212 28.62 -9.06 8.48
N TYR A 213 27.39 -8.82 8.03
CA TYR A 213 26.63 -7.60 8.31
C TYR A 213 26.10 -7.57 9.75
N ASP A 214 25.56 -6.44 10.16
CA ASP A 214 25.21 -6.13 11.55
C ASP A 214 24.19 -7.10 12.16
N ALA A 215 23.13 -7.48 11.46
CA ALA A 215 22.10 -8.39 11.97
C ALA A 215 22.67 -9.75 12.42
N TYR A 216 23.75 -10.21 11.78
CA TYR A 216 24.39 -11.50 12.12
C TYR A 216 24.94 -11.55 13.54
N TRP A 217 25.50 -10.44 14.03
CA TRP A 217 26.21 -10.40 15.32
C TRP A 217 25.57 -9.51 16.38
N LEU A 218 24.70 -8.53 16.01
CA LEU A 218 24.05 -7.65 16.97
C LEU A 218 23.11 -8.43 17.91
N ARG A 219 23.17 -8.08 19.18
CA ARG A 219 22.33 -8.63 20.25
C ARG A 219 21.95 -7.48 21.22
N LYS A 220 20.92 -7.67 22.01
CA LYS A 220 20.41 -6.70 23.00
C LYS A 220 21.50 -6.04 23.83
N ARG A 221 22.51 -6.79 24.30
CA ARG A 221 23.64 -6.27 25.10
C ARG A 221 24.46 -5.18 24.41
N HIS A 222 24.47 -5.16 23.07
CA HIS A 222 25.23 -4.17 22.30
C HIS A 222 24.53 -2.81 22.23
N GLY A 223 23.27 -2.73 22.68
CA GLY A 223 22.51 -1.50 22.81
C GLY A 223 22.80 -0.67 24.05
N LYS A 224 23.53 -1.23 25.01
CA LYS A 224 23.81 -0.54 26.28
C LYS A 224 24.44 0.83 26.04
N GLY A 225 23.77 1.88 26.53
CA GLY A 225 24.18 3.27 26.37
C GLY A 225 23.94 3.86 24.97
N ARG A 226 23.32 3.12 24.05
CA ARG A 226 22.90 3.62 22.74
C ARG A 226 21.43 4.04 22.73
N TYR A 227 20.98 4.72 21.65
CA TYR A 227 19.59 5.16 21.46
C TYR A 227 18.57 3.99 21.44
N TRP A 228 19.02 2.76 21.29
CA TRP A 228 18.21 1.53 21.31
C TRP A 228 18.51 0.63 22.52
N ASP A 229 18.98 1.20 23.64
CA ASP A 229 19.24 0.45 24.88
C ASP A 229 17.98 -0.29 25.34
N GLY A 230 18.16 -1.55 25.71
CA GLY A 230 17.06 -2.43 26.12
C GLY A 230 16.26 -3.08 24.98
N LEU A 231 16.51 -2.73 23.70
CA LEU A 231 15.91 -3.39 22.55
C LEU A 231 16.76 -4.54 22.03
N ASP A 232 16.11 -5.57 21.48
CA ASP A 232 16.82 -6.68 20.82
C ASP A 232 16.77 -6.49 19.29
N PRO A 233 17.92 -6.30 18.61
CA PRO A 233 17.98 -6.22 17.15
C PRO A 233 17.38 -7.43 16.44
N GLN A 234 17.42 -8.61 17.08
CA GLN A 234 16.86 -9.82 16.50
C GLN A 234 15.32 -9.78 16.39
N GLU A 235 14.66 -8.94 17.18
CA GLU A 235 13.21 -8.70 17.01
C GLU A 235 12.92 -7.83 15.79
N LEU A 236 13.77 -6.83 15.48
CA LEU A 236 13.66 -6.01 14.27
C LEU A 236 13.97 -6.83 13.03
N TYR A 237 15.12 -7.48 13.00
CA TYR A 237 15.61 -8.29 11.87
C TYR A 237 14.94 -9.67 11.77
N THR A 238 13.96 -9.96 12.61
CA THR A 238 13.15 -11.20 12.66
C THR A 238 13.87 -12.50 12.99
N GLY A 239 15.18 -12.44 13.25
CA GLY A 239 16.03 -13.61 13.44
C GLY A 239 16.52 -14.26 12.13
N PRO A 240 17.52 -15.15 12.21
CA PRO A 240 18.12 -15.77 11.03
C PRO A 240 17.28 -16.96 10.52
N TYR A 241 16.79 -16.86 9.28
CA TYR A 241 16.14 -17.96 8.55
C TYR A 241 16.95 -18.42 7.36
N TYR A 242 17.48 -17.47 6.58
CA TYR A 242 18.27 -17.70 5.38
C TYR A 242 19.61 -17.02 5.56
N VAL A 243 20.54 -17.74 6.20
CA VAL A 243 21.92 -17.28 6.38
C VAL A 243 22.78 -17.89 5.27
N PRO A 244 23.39 -17.09 4.39
CA PRO A 244 24.24 -17.65 3.34
C PRO A 244 25.45 -18.39 3.97
N PRO A 245 25.83 -19.57 3.40
CA PRO A 245 27.00 -20.30 3.87
C PRO A 245 28.28 -19.52 3.59
N ASP A 246 29.30 -19.76 4.38
CA ASP A 246 30.63 -19.22 4.07
C ASP A 246 31.14 -19.82 2.75
N GLY A 247 31.97 -19.07 2.03
CA GLY A 247 32.60 -19.53 0.80
C GLY A 247 31.95 -19.09 -0.51
N ILE A 248 30.83 -18.34 -0.49
CA ILE A 248 30.37 -17.61 -1.67
C ILE A 248 31.39 -16.49 -1.93
N THR A 249 31.86 -16.37 -3.18
CA THR A 249 33.01 -15.55 -3.52
C THR A 249 32.74 -14.40 -4.48
N THR A 250 31.52 -14.31 -5.01
CA THR A 250 31.10 -13.22 -5.87
C THR A 250 29.74 -12.64 -5.45
N ALA A 251 29.53 -11.35 -5.67
CA ALA A 251 28.26 -10.69 -5.41
C ALA A 251 27.10 -11.32 -6.23
N ALA A 252 27.38 -11.74 -7.46
CA ALA A 252 26.40 -12.39 -8.31
C ALA A 252 25.92 -13.73 -7.73
N GLU A 253 26.83 -14.57 -7.21
CA GLU A 253 26.47 -15.82 -6.55
C GLU A 253 25.68 -15.57 -5.25
N MET A 254 26.06 -14.54 -4.47
CA MET A 254 25.34 -14.14 -3.25
C MET A 254 23.90 -13.71 -3.59
N ASN A 255 23.74 -12.85 -4.58
CA ASN A 255 22.42 -12.40 -5.02
C ASN A 255 21.57 -13.56 -5.53
N ALA A 256 22.14 -14.45 -6.36
CA ALA A 256 21.43 -15.64 -6.81
C ALA A 256 21.05 -16.60 -5.67
N TRP A 257 21.87 -16.66 -4.61
CA TRP A 257 21.55 -17.44 -3.41
C TRP A 257 20.33 -16.87 -2.67
N HIS A 258 20.27 -15.54 -2.51
CA HIS A 258 19.14 -14.83 -1.91
C HIS A 258 17.88 -14.92 -2.79
N ASP A 259 18.00 -14.69 -4.11
CA ASP A 259 16.87 -14.73 -5.05
C ASP A 259 16.11 -16.06 -5.02
N LYS A 260 16.82 -17.16 -4.85
CA LYS A 260 16.22 -18.52 -4.74
C LYS A 260 15.52 -18.78 -3.41
N ARG A 261 15.69 -17.94 -2.40
CA ARG A 261 15.20 -18.14 -1.01
C ARG A 261 14.36 -16.99 -0.55
N ASP A 262 14.98 -16.01 0.08
CA ASP A 262 14.31 -14.85 0.65
C ASP A 262 13.93 -13.78 -0.38
N GLY A 263 14.40 -13.89 -1.62
CA GLY A 263 13.96 -13.10 -2.76
C GLY A 263 12.63 -13.57 -3.36
N GLN A 264 12.17 -14.77 -3.01
CA GLN A 264 10.83 -15.23 -3.38
C GLN A 264 9.77 -14.52 -2.54
N TRP A 265 8.65 -14.17 -3.17
CA TRP A 265 7.52 -13.59 -2.44
C TRP A 265 6.75 -14.71 -1.74
N LEU A 266 6.95 -14.83 -0.42
CA LEU A 266 6.44 -15.94 0.38
C LEU A 266 5.23 -15.49 1.21
N GLU A 267 4.06 -15.98 0.84
CA GLU A 267 2.79 -15.70 1.52
C GLU A 267 2.57 -16.60 2.77
N ALA A 268 3.34 -17.66 2.90
CA ALA A 268 3.20 -18.60 3.99
C ALA A 268 3.78 -18.06 5.31
N ALA A 269 3.25 -18.54 6.42
CA ALA A 269 3.84 -18.30 7.73
C ALA A 269 5.23 -18.95 7.85
N PRO A 270 6.18 -18.33 8.56
CA PRO A 270 7.50 -18.89 8.77
C PRO A 270 7.42 -20.24 9.50
N PRO A 271 8.07 -21.30 9.00
CA PRO A 271 7.90 -22.67 9.53
C PRO A 271 8.29 -22.85 10.99
N ALA A 272 9.24 -22.04 11.49
CA ALA A 272 9.85 -22.21 12.81
C ALA A 272 9.57 -21.06 13.79
N ASN A 273 8.81 -20.02 13.41
CA ASN A 273 8.62 -18.84 14.27
C ASN A 273 7.15 -18.52 14.53
N ARG A 274 6.52 -19.34 15.35
CA ARG A 274 5.16 -19.08 15.86
C ARG A 274 5.06 -17.72 16.57
N ARG A 275 6.12 -17.32 17.29
CA ARG A 275 6.16 -16.04 18.00
C ARG A 275 6.02 -14.84 17.05
N PHE A 276 6.66 -14.90 15.89
CA PHE A 276 6.51 -13.86 14.86
C PHE A 276 5.05 -13.75 14.40
N VAL A 277 4.41 -14.88 14.09
CA VAL A 277 3.03 -14.93 13.60
C VAL A 277 2.04 -14.44 14.66
N GLU A 278 2.19 -14.92 15.91
CA GLU A 278 1.35 -14.50 17.03
C GLU A 278 1.51 -13.00 17.32
N ASN A 279 2.75 -12.52 17.31
CA ASN A 279 3.05 -11.11 17.52
C ASN A 279 2.52 -10.22 16.38
N TRP A 280 2.64 -10.67 15.13
CA TRP A 280 2.05 -9.99 13.99
C TRP A 280 0.54 -9.82 14.17
N LEU A 281 -0.18 -10.88 14.55
CA LEU A 281 -1.63 -10.82 14.78
C LEU A 281 -2.00 -9.85 15.91
N LEU A 282 -1.26 -9.87 17.00
CA LEU A 282 -1.49 -8.95 18.13
C LEU A 282 -1.28 -7.47 17.71
N ARG A 283 -0.27 -7.20 16.89
CA ARG A 283 -0.01 -5.86 16.34
C ARG A 283 -1.16 -5.40 15.43
N GLN A 284 -1.69 -6.30 14.57
CA GLN A 284 -2.85 -5.98 13.72
C GLN A 284 -4.09 -5.67 14.54
N LYS A 285 -4.40 -6.51 15.53
CA LYS A 285 -5.55 -6.28 16.43
C LYS A 285 -5.42 -4.96 17.17
N GLN A 286 -4.25 -4.67 17.75
CA GLN A 286 -3.99 -3.41 18.42
C GLN A 286 -4.19 -2.21 17.48
N MET A 287 -3.62 -2.26 16.27
CA MET A 287 -3.75 -1.18 15.29
C MET A 287 -5.21 -0.88 14.95
N VAL A 288 -6.02 -1.93 14.77
CA VAL A 288 -7.46 -1.81 14.53
C VAL A 288 -8.17 -1.19 15.74
N GLU A 289 -7.91 -1.69 16.95
CA GLU A 289 -8.57 -1.25 18.18
C GLU A 289 -8.23 0.19 18.56
N ASP A 290 -6.95 0.57 18.48
CA ASP A 290 -6.46 1.87 18.92
C ASP A 290 -6.82 2.98 17.92
N TYR A 291 -6.71 2.71 16.61
CA TYR A 291 -6.89 3.76 15.59
C TYR A 291 -8.21 3.67 14.81
N ARG A 292 -8.98 2.57 14.95
CA ARG A 292 -10.29 2.36 14.30
C ARG A 292 -10.33 2.77 12.83
N PRO A 293 -9.44 2.23 11.99
CA PRO A 293 -9.36 2.65 10.59
C PRO A 293 -10.64 2.31 9.82
N ASP A 294 -10.97 3.11 8.81
CA ASP A 294 -12.01 2.82 7.83
C ASP A 294 -11.50 1.86 6.75
N LEU A 295 -10.18 1.88 6.50
CA LEU A 295 -9.52 1.02 5.51
C LEU A 295 -8.28 0.36 6.14
N VAL A 296 -8.08 -0.93 5.84
CA VAL A 296 -6.86 -1.67 6.15
C VAL A 296 -6.31 -2.26 4.86
N TYR A 297 -5.02 -2.09 4.62
CA TYR A 297 -4.34 -2.59 3.43
C TYR A 297 -3.26 -3.59 3.83
N PHE A 298 -3.30 -4.77 3.23
CA PHE A 298 -2.22 -5.75 3.28
C PHE A 298 -1.57 -5.90 1.91
N ASP A 299 -0.24 -5.91 1.90
CA ASP A 299 0.58 -6.08 0.71
C ASP A 299 0.80 -7.57 0.39
N ASP A 300 -0.29 -8.33 0.37
CA ASP A 300 -0.28 -9.78 0.30
C ASP A 300 -1.22 -10.32 -0.77
N THR A 301 -0.89 -11.48 -1.33
CA THR A 301 -1.81 -12.25 -2.17
C THR A 301 -2.92 -12.83 -1.28
N GLY A 302 -4.14 -12.39 -1.49
CA GLY A 302 -5.26 -12.71 -0.59
C GLY A 302 -5.08 -12.04 0.77
N LEU A 303 -4.76 -12.80 1.81
CA LEU A 303 -4.50 -12.31 3.17
C LEU A 303 -3.20 -12.89 3.73
N PRO A 304 -2.46 -12.11 4.54
CA PRO A 304 -1.14 -12.49 5.03
C PRO A 304 -1.17 -13.72 5.95
N LEU A 305 -0.11 -14.53 5.90
CA LEU A 305 0.15 -15.62 6.85
C LEU A 305 -0.99 -16.65 6.95
N GLY A 306 -1.74 -16.87 5.87
CA GLY A 306 -2.77 -17.89 5.77
C GLY A 306 -3.92 -17.71 6.78
N GLN A 307 -4.13 -18.69 7.68
CA GLN A 307 -5.21 -18.64 8.67
C GLN A 307 -5.12 -17.41 9.60
N THR A 308 -3.92 -16.94 9.90
CA THR A 308 -3.71 -15.76 10.76
C THR A 308 -4.26 -14.48 10.12
N GLY A 309 -4.13 -14.33 8.81
CA GLY A 309 -4.72 -13.22 8.06
C GLY A 309 -6.25 -13.25 8.08
N LEU A 310 -6.83 -14.45 8.00
CA LEU A 310 -8.29 -14.62 8.16
C LEU A 310 -8.75 -14.24 9.57
N GLU A 311 -7.96 -14.55 10.61
CA GLU A 311 -8.24 -14.12 11.98
C GLU A 311 -8.16 -12.61 12.15
N ALA A 312 -7.17 -11.96 11.54
CA ALA A 312 -7.05 -10.50 11.52
C ALA A 312 -8.23 -9.85 10.80
N ALA A 313 -8.64 -10.37 9.65
CA ALA A 313 -9.79 -9.90 8.88
C ALA A 313 -11.10 -10.06 9.65
N ALA A 314 -11.33 -11.23 10.25
CA ALA A 314 -12.52 -11.48 11.09
C ALA A 314 -12.57 -10.56 12.32
N HIS A 315 -11.42 -10.32 12.96
CA HIS A 315 -11.32 -9.36 14.06
C HIS A 315 -11.71 -7.96 13.60
N TYR A 316 -11.16 -7.49 12.47
CA TYR A 316 -11.47 -6.17 11.93
C TYR A 316 -12.96 -6.00 11.62
N TYR A 317 -13.60 -6.99 10.98
CA TYR A 317 -15.03 -6.94 10.69
C TYR A 317 -15.89 -6.99 11.95
N ASN A 318 -15.51 -7.78 12.95
CA ASN A 318 -16.20 -7.81 14.24
C ASN A 318 -16.07 -6.49 15.01
N GLN A 319 -14.91 -5.84 14.94
CA GLN A 319 -14.73 -4.50 15.50
C GLN A 319 -15.59 -3.46 14.77
N ALA A 320 -15.68 -3.53 13.44
CA ALA A 320 -16.56 -2.65 12.66
C ALA A 320 -18.03 -2.83 13.06
N LEU A 321 -18.50 -4.07 13.21
CA LEU A 321 -19.84 -4.38 13.74
C LEU A 321 -20.07 -3.77 15.12
N ALA A 322 -19.10 -3.90 16.02
CA ALA A 322 -19.20 -3.34 17.37
C ALA A 322 -19.24 -1.79 17.38
N TRP A 323 -18.52 -1.13 16.48
CA TRP A 323 -18.45 0.34 16.44
C TRP A 323 -19.59 0.99 15.66
N ARG A 324 -20.11 0.31 14.62
CA ARG A 324 -20.97 0.91 13.59
C ARG A 324 -22.30 0.17 13.39
N GLY A 325 -22.42 -1.04 13.96
CA GLY A 325 -23.58 -1.92 13.75
C GLY A 325 -23.57 -2.67 12.41
N GLU A 326 -22.58 -2.39 11.55
CA GLU A 326 -22.40 -3.02 10.23
C GLU A 326 -20.92 -3.09 9.85
N VAL A 327 -20.56 -3.89 8.83
CA VAL A 327 -19.19 -3.98 8.30
C VAL A 327 -18.99 -2.85 7.27
N ASP A 328 -19.02 -1.60 7.75
CA ASP A 328 -18.81 -0.37 6.95
C ASP A 328 -17.32 0.02 6.90
N VAL A 329 -16.48 -0.92 6.50
CA VAL A 329 -15.03 -0.77 6.38
C VAL A 329 -14.52 -1.44 5.12
N VAL A 330 -13.26 -1.18 4.73
CA VAL A 330 -12.63 -1.78 3.56
C VAL A 330 -11.34 -2.48 3.97
N LEU A 331 -11.19 -3.73 3.53
CA LEU A 331 -9.96 -4.51 3.65
C LEU A 331 -9.45 -4.84 2.26
N PHE A 332 -8.17 -4.61 2.02
CA PHE A 332 -7.53 -4.86 0.73
C PHE A 332 -6.62 -6.08 0.77
N GLY A 333 -6.54 -6.75 -0.37
CA GLY A 333 -5.56 -7.77 -0.68
C GLY A 333 -5.37 -7.86 -2.20
N LYS A 334 -4.33 -8.55 -2.64
CA LYS A 334 -3.95 -8.66 -4.06
C LYS A 334 -4.32 -10.02 -4.64
N LYS A 335 -4.45 -10.11 -5.98
CA LYS A 335 -4.66 -11.36 -6.74
C LYS A 335 -5.81 -12.21 -6.19
N LEU A 336 -6.94 -11.60 -5.91
CA LEU A 336 -8.09 -12.28 -5.32
C LEU A 336 -8.80 -13.20 -6.33
N GLU A 337 -9.31 -14.33 -5.83
CA GLU A 337 -10.03 -15.31 -6.63
C GLU A 337 -11.38 -15.70 -6.01
N GLY A 338 -12.35 -16.00 -6.85
CA GLY A 338 -13.62 -16.60 -6.45
C GLY A 338 -14.31 -15.89 -5.29
N VAL A 339 -14.45 -16.56 -4.15
CA VAL A 339 -15.11 -16.05 -2.95
C VAL A 339 -14.35 -14.87 -2.30
N GLN A 340 -13.04 -14.79 -2.49
CA GLN A 340 -12.19 -13.74 -1.91
C GLN A 340 -12.61 -12.35 -2.38
N ARG A 341 -12.97 -12.18 -3.67
CA ARG A 341 -13.45 -10.91 -4.25
C ARG A 341 -14.74 -10.40 -3.65
N ARG A 342 -15.51 -11.27 -2.97
CA ARG A 342 -16.71 -10.89 -2.24
C ARG A 342 -16.46 -10.66 -0.76
N ALA A 343 -15.27 -11.07 -0.27
CA ALA A 343 -14.89 -10.97 1.12
C ALA A 343 -14.07 -9.72 1.44
N ILE A 344 -13.27 -9.26 0.49
CA ILE A 344 -12.39 -8.08 0.58
C ILE A 344 -12.29 -7.40 -0.79
N VAL A 345 -11.70 -6.22 -0.86
CA VAL A 345 -11.49 -5.46 -2.11
C VAL A 345 -10.13 -5.81 -2.71
N GLU A 346 -10.12 -6.12 -4.03
CA GLU A 346 -8.87 -6.36 -4.75
C GLU A 346 -8.14 -5.06 -5.06
N ASP A 347 -6.87 -5.01 -4.68
CA ASP A 347 -5.93 -4.01 -5.16
C ASP A 347 -5.09 -4.57 -6.32
N VAL A 348 -5.00 -3.81 -7.42
CA VAL A 348 -4.23 -4.15 -8.63
C VAL A 348 -3.04 -3.22 -8.72
N GLU A 349 -1.98 -3.52 -7.97
CA GLU A 349 -0.80 -2.66 -7.83
C GLU A 349 -0.20 -2.26 -9.17
N ARG A 350 -0.04 -0.94 -9.37
CA ARG A 350 0.57 -0.33 -10.58
C ARG A 350 0.07 -0.97 -11.88
N GLY A 351 -1.22 -1.38 -11.88
CA GLY A 351 -1.81 -2.20 -12.93
C GLY A 351 -3.03 -1.59 -13.59
N PHE A 352 -3.45 -2.15 -14.71
CA PHE A 352 -4.65 -1.76 -15.45
C PHE A 352 -5.62 -2.91 -15.61
N LEU A 353 -6.87 -2.58 -15.86
CA LEU A 353 -7.90 -3.51 -16.31
C LEU A 353 -8.35 -3.14 -17.73
N ASP A 354 -8.88 -4.12 -18.45
CA ASP A 354 -9.37 -3.97 -19.83
C ASP A 354 -10.90 -3.83 -19.92
N GLN A 355 -11.61 -3.98 -18.81
CA GLN A 355 -13.08 -3.98 -18.78
C GLN A 355 -13.63 -3.41 -17.47
N ILE A 356 -14.93 -3.11 -17.46
CA ILE A 356 -15.69 -2.75 -16.26
C ILE A 356 -15.78 -3.99 -15.38
N ARG A 357 -15.39 -3.88 -14.11
CA ARG A 357 -15.62 -4.93 -13.11
C ARG A 357 -16.97 -4.74 -12.41
N PRO A 358 -17.70 -5.82 -12.14
CA PRO A 358 -18.93 -5.74 -11.34
C PRO A 358 -18.62 -5.35 -9.89
N GLU A 359 -17.60 -5.93 -9.27
CA GLU A 359 -17.14 -5.57 -7.94
C GLU A 359 -16.23 -4.34 -7.98
N PRO A 360 -16.37 -3.40 -7.04
CA PRO A 360 -15.41 -2.32 -6.86
C PRO A 360 -14.01 -2.86 -6.58
N TRP A 361 -13.01 -2.17 -7.08
CA TRP A 361 -11.60 -2.53 -6.95
C TRP A 361 -10.75 -1.28 -6.73
N GLN A 362 -9.49 -1.46 -6.41
CA GLN A 362 -8.53 -0.38 -6.30
C GLN A 362 -7.31 -0.66 -7.19
N THR A 363 -6.65 0.38 -7.65
CA THR A 363 -5.26 0.34 -8.03
C THR A 363 -4.51 1.39 -7.24
N ASP A 364 -3.34 1.02 -6.77
CA ASP A 364 -2.41 1.96 -6.20
C ASP A 364 -1.30 2.30 -7.21
N THR A 365 -0.74 3.46 -7.09
CA THR A 365 0.45 3.91 -7.81
C THR A 365 1.12 5.06 -7.07
N CYS A 366 2.29 5.49 -7.53
CA CYS A 366 3.01 6.63 -6.98
C CYS A 366 3.37 7.64 -8.07
N ILE A 367 3.52 8.90 -7.69
CA ILE A 367 4.05 9.90 -8.63
C ILE A 367 5.53 9.69 -8.92
N GLY A 368 6.26 9.10 -7.97
CA GLY A 368 7.67 8.70 -8.08
C GLY A 368 7.87 7.23 -7.74
N ASN A 369 8.75 6.94 -6.78
CA ASN A 369 8.87 5.66 -6.11
C ASN A 369 7.94 5.60 -4.88
N TRP A 370 7.78 4.42 -4.26
CA TRP A 370 7.00 4.30 -3.02
C TRP A 370 7.64 5.11 -1.88
N HIS A 371 8.93 4.92 -1.65
CA HIS A 371 9.72 5.75 -0.75
C HIS A 371 10.45 6.84 -1.53
N TYR A 372 10.66 7.99 -0.89
CA TYR A 372 11.27 9.15 -1.53
C TYR A 372 12.63 8.83 -2.15
N ASP A 373 12.84 9.27 -3.38
CA ASP A 373 14.06 9.08 -4.16
C ASP A 373 14.53 10.41 -4.75
N ARG A 374 15.59 10.97 -4.20
CA ARG A 374 16.18 12.22 -4.62
C ARG A 374 16.60 12.22 -6.10
N ARG A 375 16.96 11.06 -6.65
CA ARG A 375 17.34 10.92 -8.06
C ARG A 375 16.18 11.22 -9.00
N LEU A 376 14.94 10.92 -8.61
CA LEU A 376 13.75 11.29 -9.39
C LEU A 376 13.54 12.81 -9.40
N TYR A 377 13.75 13.46 -8.26
CA TYR A 377 13.74 14.93 -8.20
C TYR A 377 14.80 15.52 -9.14
N ASP A 378 16.05 15.08 -9.03
CA ASP A 378 17.16 15.64 -9.79
C ASP A 378 17.00 15.45 -11.31
N ASN A 379 16.44 14.31 -11.74
CA ASN A 379 16.29 13.94 -13.14
C ASN A 379 14.90 14.24 -13.75
N GLY A 380 13.97 14.83 -12.98
CA GLY A 380 12.61 15.10 -13.45
C GLY A 380 11.79 13.82 -13.72
N GLY A 381 12.01 12.76 -12.92
CA GLY A 381 11.44 11.43 -13.13
C GLY A 381 10.03 11.23 -12.57
N TYR A 382 9.36 12.27 -12.07
CA TYR A 382 8.00 12.19 -11.57
C TYR A 382 6.96 12.09 -12.69
N LYS A 383 5.86 11.37 -12.41
CA LYS A 383 4.66 11.44 -13.23
C LYS A 383 4.06 12.85 -13.17
N SER A 384 3.63 13.36 -14.30
CA SER A 384 2.90 14.63 -14.35
C SER A 384 1.47 14.50 -13.79
N ALA A 385 0.88 15.61 -13.38
CA ALA A 385 -0.54 15.67 -12.98
C ALA A 385 -1.47 15.14 -14.09
N LYS A 386 -1.15 15.42 -15.36
CA LYS A 386 -1.88 14.89 -16.53
C LYS A 386 -1.90 13.35 -16.51
N GLN A 387 -0.76 12.69 -16.30
CA GLN A 387 -0.67 11.23 -16.26
C GLN A 387 -1.47 10.64 -15.08
N VAL A 388 -1.43 11.30 -13.93
CA VAL A 388 -2.23 10.88 -12.76
C VAL A 388 -3.74 11.00 -13.03
N VAL A 389 -4.18 12.11 -13.62
CA VAL A 389 -5.60 12.33 -13.94
C VAL A 389 -6.09 11.37 -15.04
N GLN A 390 -5.28 11.11 -16.06
CA GLN A 390 -5.55 10.10 -17.08
C GLN A 390 -5.76 8.73 -16.43
N ARG A 391 -4.90 8.38 -15.47
CA ARG A 391 -5.01 7.15 -14.70
C ARG A 391 -6.29 7.11 -13.87
N LEU A 392 -6.60 8.18 -13.15
CA LEU A 392 -7.82 8.31 -12.34
C LEU A 392 -9.08 8.12 -13.21
N ALA A 393 -9.15 8.76 -14.36
CA ALA A 393 -10.27 8.63 -15.30
C ALA A 393 -10.42 7.19 -15.83
N ASP A 394 -9.30 6.55 -16.20
CA ASP A 394 -9.29 5.17 -16.68
C ASP A 394 -9.80 4.19 -15.61
N VAL A 395 -9.32 4.31 -14.39
CA VAL A 395 -9.70 3.46 -13.25
C VAL A 395 -11.16 3.64 -12.89
N VAL A 396 -11.62 4.88 -12.75
CA VAL A 396 -12.99 5.19 -12.33
C VAL A 396 -14.02 4.74 -13.37
N SER A 397 -13.70 4.86 -14.66
CA SER A 397 -14.56 4.37 -15.75
C SER A 397 -14.78 2.85 -15.73
N LYS A 398 -13.92 2.11 -15.03
CA LYS A 398 -13.93 0.65 -14.89
C LYS A 398 -14.38 0.16 -13.50
N ASN A 399 -15.06 1.01 -12.73
CA ASN A 399 -15.57 0.77 -11.37
C ASN A 399 -14.47 0.71 -10.29
N GLY A 400 -13.33 1.34 -10.51
CA GLY A 400 -12.19 1.34 -9.60
C GLY A 400 -12.04 2.65 -8.81
N ASN A 401 -11.15 2.59 -7.81
CA ASN A 401 -10.61 3.71 -7.06
C ASN A 401 -9.09 3.80 -7.29
N LEU A 402 -8.55 4.99 -7.33
CA LEU A 402 -7.11 5.24 -7.38
C LEU A 402 -6.60 5.62 -5.99
N LEU A 403 -5.61 4.89 -5.49
CA LEU A 403 -4.81 5.26 -4.32
C LEU A 403 -3.45 5.77 -4.81
N LEU A 404 -3.20 7.07 -4.66
CA LEU A 404 -1.99 7.72 -5.14
C LEU A 404 -1.00 7.96 -4.01
N ASN A 405 0.17 7.34 -4.09
CA ASN A 405 1.25 7.65 -3.17
C ASN A 405 1.96 8.96 -3.57
N ILE A 406 2.06 9.86 -2.61
CA ILE A 406 2.93 11.03 -2.66
C ILE A 406 4.12 10.72 -1.74
N PRO A 407 5.32 10.49 -2.27
CA PRO A 407 6.48 10.16 -1.45
C PRO A 407 6.78 11.28 -0.46
N VAL A 408 7.11 10.92 0.78
CA VAL A 408 7.46 11.87 1.83
C VAL A 408 8.94 11.70 2.16
N ARG A 409 9.67 12.81 2.26
CA ARG A 409 11.09 12.84 2.61
C ARG A 409 11.34 12.37 4.04
N GLY A 410 12.57 12.00 4.35
CA GLY A 410 12.94 11.58 5.71
C GLY A 410 12.63 12.63 6.79
N ASP A 411 12.69 13.91 6.46
CA ASP A 411 12.37 15.02 7.35
C ASP A 411 10.86 15.20 7.60
N GLY A 412 10.00 14.62 6.78
CA GLY A 412 8.54 14.69 6.89
C GLY A 412 7.89 15.70 5.94
N THR A 413 8.64 16.24 4.98
CA THR A 413 8.14 17.16 3.94
C THR A 413 7.98 16.45 2.60
N ILE A 414 7.33 17.09 1.64
CA ILE A 414 7.41 16.76 0.21
C ILE A 414 8.19 17.85 -0.50
N ASP A 415 8.75 17.58 -1.68
CA ASP A 415 9.53 18.56 -2.42
C ASP A 415 8.66 19.49 -3.29
N ASP A 416 9.25 20.57 -3.81
CA ASP A 416 8.55 21.59 -4.59
C ASP A 416 7.99 21.06 -5.93
N LYS A 417 8.57 20.02 -6.51
CA LYS A 417 8.05 19.37 -7.74
C LYS A 417 6.84 18.51 -7.40
N GLU A 418 6.89 17.77 -6.30
CA GLU A 418 5.75 17.03 -5.79
C GLU A 418 4.60 17.95 -5.40
N GLU A 419 4.90 19.06 -4.70
CA GLU A 419 3.91 20.10 -4.37
C GLU A 419 3.20 20.62 -5.59
N ARG A 420 3.94 20.96 -6.65
CA ARG A 420 3.39 21.46 -7.92
C ARG A 420 2.46 20.44 -8.58
N ILE A 421 2.86 19.17 -8.61
CA ILE A 421 2.03 18.08 -9.17
C ILE A 421 0.72 17.94 -8.38
N VAL A 422 0.79 17.98 -7.06
CA VAL A 422 -0.40 17.91 -6.19
C VAL A 422 -1.32 19.12 -6.42
N ASP A 423 -0.76 20.33 -6.56
CA ASP A 423 -1.53 21.56 -6.82
C ASP A 423 -2.18 21.55 -8.22
N GLU A 424 -1.51 21.00 -9.23
CA GLU A 424 -2.09 20.82 -10.57
C GLU A 424 -3.23 19.78 -10.56
N ILE A 425 -3.10 18.68 -9.82
CA ILE A 425 -4.17 17.72 -9.59
C ILE A 425 -5.35 18.40 -8.90
N ALA A 426 -5.07 19.25 -7.88
CA ALA A 426 -6.10 20.00 -7.17
C ALA A 426 -6.89 20.92 -8.10
N ALA A 427 -6.20 21.67 -8.95
CA ALA A 427 -6.84 22.56 -9.92
C ALA A 427 -7.76 21.79 -10.88
N TRP A 428 -7.32 20.62 -11.33
CA TRP A 428 -8.15 19.77 -12.20
C TRP A 428 -9.35 19.16 -11.48
N THR A 429 -9.19 18.62 -10.28
CA THR A 429 -10.28 17.97 -9.53
C THR A 429 -11.31 18.97 -9.05
N GLN A 430 -10.92 20.18 -8.68
CA GLN A 430 -11.84 21.25 -8.31
C GLN A 430 -12.75 21.64 -9.47
N ARG A 431 -12.24 21.63 -10.69
CA ARG A 431 -13.02 21.94 -11.90
C ARG A 431 -13.85 20.77 -12.37
N ASN A 432 -13.29 19.56 -12.42
CA ASN A 432 -13.86 18.42 -13.13
C ASN A 432 -14.33 17.28 -12.21
N GLY A 433 -14.25 17.47 -10.90
CA GLY A 433 -14.52 16.41 -9.92
C GLY A 433 -15.93 15.82 -9.97
N GLU A 434 -16.91 16.55 -10.53
CA GLU A 434 -18.27 16.02 -10.72
C GLU A 434 -18.30 14.79 -11.64
N ALA A 435 -17.36 14.69 -12.57
CA ALA A 435 -17.21 13.55 -13.48
C ALA A 435 -16.47 12.34 -12.84
N ILE A 436 -15.96 12.51 -11.63
CA ILE A 436 -15.19 11.49 -10.89
C ILE A 436 -15.96 11.04 -9.64
N PHE A 437 -16.18 11.96 -8.71
CA PHE A 437 -16.71 11.63 -7.37
C PHE A 437 -18.20 11.29 -7.39
N GLY A 438 -18.56 10.18 -6.75
CA GLY A 438 -19.93 9.68 -6.68
C GLY A 438 -20.45 9.15 -8.02
N THR A 439 -19.58 8.94 -9.00
CA THR A 439 -19.98 8.40 -10.31
C THR A 439 -20.02 6.87 -10.33
N ARG A 440 -20.61 6.35 -11.41
CA ARG A 440 -20.62 4.92 -11.75
C ARG A 440 -20.14 4.74 -13.19
N PRO A 441 -19.63 3.57 -13.57
CA PRO A 441 -19.36 3.28 -14.97
C PRO A 441 -20.61 3.43 -15.83
N TRP A 442 -20.41 3.82 -17.09
CA TRP A 442 -21.45 3.77 -18.09
C TRP A 442 -21.50 2.38 -18.74
N ARG A 443 -22.31 2.21 -19.81
CA ARG A 443 -22.47 0.92 -20.53
C ARG A 443 -21.14 0.39 -21.10
N VAL A 444 -20.26 1.31 -21.50
CA VAL A 444 -18.86 1.04 -21.89
C VAL A 444 -17.95 1.97 -21.12
N PHE A 445 -16.75 1.50 -20.76
CA PHE A 445 -15.80 2.33 -20.00
C PHE A 445 -15.20 3.46 -20.84
N GLY A 446 -15.15 3.28 -22.18
CA GLY A 446 -14.51 4.27 -23.04
C GLY A 446 -14.36 3.83 -24.48
N GLN A 447 -13.61 4.63 -25.23
CA GLN A 447 -13.16 4.36 -26.59
C GLN A 447 -11.73 4.86 -26.76
N GLY A 448 -11.10 4.51 -27.87
CA GLY A 448 -9.80 4.97 -28.30
C GLY A 448 -8.83 3.86 -28.71
N PRO A 449 -7.71 4.20 -29.32
CA PRO A 449 -6.74 3.24 -29.82
C PRO A 449 -5.85 2.64 -28.74
N THR A 450 -5.64 3.35 -27.61
CA THR A 450 -4.69 2.93 -26.59
C THR A 450 -5.28 1.84 -25.71
N LYS A 451 -4.63 0.69 -25.70
CA LYS A 451 -4.96 -0.44 -24.82
C LYS A 451 -3.83 -0.59 -23.80
N PRO A 452 -4.02 -0.14 -22.57
CA PRO A 452 -3.04 -0.40 -21.51
C PRO A 452 -2.86 -1.90 -21.28
N PRO A 453 -1.68 -2.34 -20.87
CA PRO A 453 -1.44 -3.74 -20.50
C PRO A 453 -2.30 -4.12 -19.29
N THR A 454 -2.87 -5.33 -19.31
CA THR A 454 -3.75 -5.79 -18.22
C THR A 454 -2.96 -6.49 -17.11
N GLY A 455 -3.30 -6.25 -15.86
CA GLY A 455 -2.70 -6.92 -14.70
C GLY A 455 -1.87 -5.99 -13.82
N MET A 456 -1.14 -6.57 -12.88
CA MET A 456 -0.31 -5.86 -11.90
C MET A 456 1.08 -5.55 -12.44
N LEU A 457 1.73 -4.51 -11.89
CA LEU A 457 3.14 -4.15 -12.07
C LEU A 457 3.57 -3.91 -13.52
N ASN A 458 2.65 -3.54 -14.39
CA ASN A 458 2.89 -3.33 -15.82
C ASN A 458 2.68 -1.86 -16.27
N GLU A 459 2.57 -0.95 -15.32
CA GLU A 459 2.33 0.47 -15.60
C GLU A 459 3.38 1.08 -16.54
N GLN A 460 4.63 0.65 -16.44
CA GLN A 460 5.73 1.16 -17.27
C GLN A 460 5.65 0.71 -18.73
N GLU A 461 4.88 -0.34 -19.02
CA GLU A 461 4.65 -0.83 -20.38
C GLU A 461 3.52 -0.07 -21.10
N ALA A 462 2.78 0.76 -20.35
CA ALA A 462 1.63 1.49 -20.89
C ALA A 462 2.07 2.57 -21.87
N ARG A 463 1.48 2.57 -23.07
CA ARG A 463 1.67 3.63 -24.04
C ARG A 463 0.92 4.89 -23.62
N PRO A 464 1.41 6.09 -23.97
CA PRO A 464 0.70 7.33 -23.75
C PRO A 464 -0.70 7.32 -24.39
N PHE A 465 -1.66 7.89 -23.69
CA PHE A 465 -3.00 8.12 -24.25
C PHE A 465 -2.96 9.23 -25.29
N THR A 466 -3.91 9.19 -26.20
CA THR A 466 -4.08 10.13 -27.31
C THR A 466 -5.37 10.94 -27.16
N THR A 467 -5.56 11.97 -27.99
CA THR A 467 -6.77 12.77 -28.08
C THR A 467 -8.03 11.97 -28.47
N ALA A 468 -7.86 10.76 -29.05
CA ALA A 468 -8.95 9.86 -29.40
C ALA A 468 -9.35 8.93 -28.24
N ASP A 469 -8.56 8.88 -27.17
CA ASP A 469 -8.86 8.08 -25.98
C ASP A 469 -9.81 8.84 -25.06
N ILE A 470 -11.00 8.27 -24.84
CA ILE A 470 -12.07 8.87 -24.05
C ILE A 470 -12.53 7.85 -23.01
N ARG A 471 -12.86 8.32 -21.80
CA ARG A 471 -13.46 7.49 -20.73
C ARG A 471 -14.83 8.02 -20.38
N PHE A 472 -15.73 7.11 -19.99
CA PHE A 472 -17.11 7.46 -19.65
C PHE A 472 -17.45 7.14 -18.21
N THR A 473 -18.08 8.11 -17.55
CA THR A 473 -18.70 7.93 -16.23
C THR A 473 -20.10 8.51 -16.26
N ARG A 474 -20.98 8.10 -15.32
CA ARG A 474 -22.31 8.65 -15.19
C ARG A 474 -22.65 9.01 -13.75
N LYS A 475 -23.46 10.05 -13.58
CA LYS A 475 -23.97 10.47 -12.27
C LYS A 475 -25.29 11.21 -12.45
N ALA A 476 -26.31 10.82 -11.67
CA ALA A 476 -27.65 11.34 -11.80
C ALA A 476 -28.13 11.28 -13.26
N ASP A 477 -28.49 12.43 -13.87
CA ASP A 477 -28.99 12.59 -15.24
C ASP A 477 -27.89 12.88 -16.28
N ALA A 478 -26.62 12.90 -15.87
CA ALA A 478 -25.50 13.28 -16.73
C ALA A 478 -24.58 12.10 -17.07
N LEU A 479 -24.19 12.05 -18.34
CA LEU A 479 -23.08 11.26 -18.84
C LEU A 479 -21.87 12.16 -19.01
N TYR A 480 -20.70 11.72 -18.56
CA TYR A 480 -19.45 12.44 -18.71
C TYR A 480 -18.57 11.72 -19.72
N ALA A 481 -18.00 12.49 -20.67
CA ALA A 481 -16.95 12.03 -21.58
C ALA A 481 -15.65 12.73 -21.22
N ILE A 482 -14.71 11.99 -20.67
CA ILE A 482 -13.40 12.46 -20.20
C ILE A 482 -12.38 12.16 -21.29
N PHE A 483 -11.91 13.19 -21.98
CA PHE A 483 -10.88 13.06 -23.00
C PHE A 483 -9.53 12.95 -22.32
N LEU A 484 -8.77 11.91 -22.65
CA LEU A 484 -7.48 11.67 -21.98
C LEU A 484 -6.35 12.57 -22.49
N ASP A 485 -6.61 13.33 -23.57
CA ASP A 485 -5.79 14.45 -23.98
C ASP A 485 -6.66 15.56 -24.61
N TRP A 486 -6.14 16.79 -24.71
CA TRP A 486 -6.89 17.91 -25.27
C TRP A 486 -6.87 17.84 -26.80
N PRO A 487 -8.03 17.69 -27.46
CA PRO A 487 -8.09 17.62 -28.93
C PRO A 487 -7.86 19.01 -29.56
N GLU A 488 -7.08 19.06 -30.64
CA GLU A 488 -6.79 20.29 -31.39
C GLU A 488 -7.86 20.63 -32.43
N SER A 489 -8.75 19.69 -32.74
CA SER A 489 -9.77 19.81 -33.76
C SER A 489 -11.08 19.20 -33.32
N GLU A 490 -12.09 19.13 -34.19
CA GLU A 490 -13.36 18.46 -33.93
C GLU A 490 -13.14 17.00 -33.54
N SER A 491 -13.65 16.63 -32.38
CA SER A 491 -13.58 15.26 -31.86
C SER A 491 -14.76 14.42 -32.29
N THR A 492 -14.48 13.14 -32.59
CA THR A 492 -15.49 12.14 -33.00
C THR A 492 -15.66 11.10 -31.90
N VAL A 493 -16.82 11.13 -31.23
CA VAL A 493 -17.16 10.20 -30.15
C VAL A 493 -18.07 9.10 -30.70
N THR A 494 -17.46 8.07 -31.26
CA THR A 494 -18.18 6.97 -31.95
C THR A 494 -19.05 6.14 -31.03
N SER A 495 -18.72 6.04 -29.75
CA SER A 495 -19.55 5.35 -28.73
C SER A 495 -20.88 6.04 -28.50
N LEU A 496 -21.01 7.30 -28.89
CA LEU A 496 -22.21 8.12 -28.71
C LEU A 496 -22.98 8.36 -30.01
N GLY A 497 -22.74 7.61 -31.08
CA GLY A 497 -23.57 7.68 -32.30
C GLY A 497 -25.01 7.24 -32.02
N LYS A 498 -26.01 7.87 -32.70
CA LYS A 498 -27.46 7.57 -32.51
C LYS A 498 -27.77 6.09 -32.63
N ALA A 499 -27.10 5.38 -33.54
CA ALA A 499 -27.30 3.94 -33.73
C ALA A 499 -26.91 3.12 -32.48
N LYS A 500 -25.93 3.58 -31.69
CA LYS A 500 -25.46 2.91 -30.48
C LYS A 500 -26.25 3.32 -29.23
N LEU A 501 -26.91 4.47 -29.25
CA LEU A 501 -27.64 4.98 -28.08
C LEU A 501 -29.04 4.35 -27.90
N ARG A 502 -29.50 3.50 -28.83
CA ARG A 502 -30.76 2.74 -28.70
C ARG A 502 -31.99 3.59 -28.35
N GLY A 503 -32.12 4.75 -28.97
CA GLY A 503 -33.23 5.67 -28.76
C GLY A 503 -32.95 6.75 -27.69
N ALA A 504 -31.84 6.71 -26.98
CA ALA A 504 -31.45 7.83 -26.12
C ALA A 504 -31.04 9.05 -26.96
N ALA A 505 -31.35 10.24 -26.49
CA ALA A 505 -31.02 11.51 -27.14
C ALA A 505 -29.90 12.24 -26.38
N ILE A 506 -29.14 13.06 -27.11
CA ILE A 506 -28.24 14.05 -26.53
C ILE A 506 -28.82 15.41 -26.88
N ASP A 507 -29.28 16.14 -25.86
CA ASP A 507 -29.95 17.42 -26.03
C ASP A 507 -28.99 18.59 -25.73
N ARG A 508 -27.96 18.32 -24.91
CA ARG A 508 -27.03 19.34 -24.46
C ARG A 508 -25.62 18.75 -24.22
N VAL A 509 -24.61 19.53 -24.60
CA VAL A 509 -23.19 19.23 -24.36
C VAL A 509 -22.52 20.47 -23.77
N ASP A 510 -21.99 20.35 -22.55
CA ASP A 510 -21.25 21.40 -21.86
C ASP A 510 -19.78 20.97 -21.70
N LEU A 511 -18.84 21.90 -21.84
CA LEU A 511 -17.49 21.73 -21.29
C LEU A 511 -17.57 21.96 -19.78
N VAL A 512 -17.19 20.99 -18.97
CA VAL A 512 -17.22 21.16 -17.50
C VAL A 512 -16.34 22.32 -17.08
N GLY A 513 -16.90 23.25 -16.30
CA GLY A 513 -16.24 24.51 -15.93
C GLY A 513 -16.08 25.50 -17.11
N GLY A 514 -16.80 25.31 -18.20
CA GLY A 514 -16.77 26.13 -19.40
C GLY A 514 -18.15 26.34 -20.03
N PRO A 515 -18.22 26.76 -21.30
CA PRO A 515 -19.46 27.02 -22.00
C PRO A 515 -20.19 25.76 -22.46
N GLU A 516 -21.47 25.93 -22.85
CA GLU A 516 -22.16 25.00 -23.73
C GLU A 516 -21.52 24.97 -25.11
N LEU A 517 -21.38 23.79 -25.69
CA LEU A 517 -20.71 23.58 -26.96
C LEU A 517 -21.70 23.19 -28.05
N PRO A 518 -21.57 23.75 -29.26
CA PRO A 518 -22.27 23.25 -30.42
C PRO A 518 -21.78 21.86 -30.79
N PHE A 519 -22.72 21.00 -31.22
CA PHE A 519 -22.40 19.64 -31.60
C PHE A 519 -23.23 19.16 -32.78
N ARG A 520 -22.70 18.16 -33.50
CA ARG A 520 -23.46 17.38 -34.48
C ARG A 520 -23.62 15.95 -33.94
N HIS A 521 -24.81 15.42 -34.03
CA HIS A 521 -25.13 14.09 -33.57
C HIS A 521 -25.69 13.25 -34.72
N ASP A 522 -24.81 12.44 -35.29
CA ASP A 522 -25.07 11.60 -36.46
C ASP A 522 -25.38 10.13 -36.06
N GLY A 523 -25.68 9.30 -37.05
CA GLY A 523 -25.91 7.86 -36.82
C GLY A 523 -24.68 7.14 -36.23
N ASP A 524 -23.49 7.52 -36.64
CA ASP A 524 -22.22 6.89 -36.32
C ASP A 524 -21.50 7.51 -35.11
N ALA A 525 -21.68 8.83 -34.85
CA ALA A 525 -20.93 9.56 -33.83
C ALA A 525 -21.63 10.82 -33.30
N LEU A 526 -21.19 11.25 -32.12
CA LEU A 526 -21.27 12.64 -31.66
C LEU A 526 -19.99 13.37 -32.07
N ARG A 527 -20.14 14.56 -32.71
CA ARG A 527 -19.03 15.41 -33.15
C ARG A 527 -19.08 16.73 -32.40
N VAL A 528 -17.98 17.07 -31.73
CA VAL A 528 -17.87 18.26 -30.88
C VAL A 528 -16.50 18.92 -31.11
N ALA A 529 -16.51 20.22 -31.36
CA ALA A 529 -15.30 21.02 -31.37
C ALA A 529 -15.08 21.65 -29.99
N LEU A 530 -13.97 21.32 -29.34
CA LEU A 530 -13.60 21.94 -28.09
C LEU A 530 -12.91 23.29 -28.34
N PRO A 531 -13.03 24.28 -27.46
CA PRO A 531 -12.24 25.49 -27.55
C PRO A 531 -10.74 25.18 -27.40
N ALA A 532 -9.89 26.10 -27.81
CA ALA A 532 -8.45 26.00 -27.57
C ALA A 532 -8.16 25.79 -26.06
N ALA A 533 -7.20 24.95 -25.74
CA ALA A 533 -6.80 24.73 -24.37
C ALA A 533 -6.26 26.04 -23.74
N ALA A 534 -6.74 26.38 -22.55
CA ALA A 534 -6.11 27.41 -21.73
C ALA A 534 -4.70 26.94 -21.29
N PRO A 535 -3.76 27.86 -21.02
CA PRO A 535 -2.45 27.49 -20.50
C PRO A 535 -2.57 26.56 -19.26
N GLY A 536 -1.87 25.44 -19.27
CA GLY A 536 -1.91 24.43 -18.21
C GLY A 536 -3.16 23.56 -18.14
N ALA A 537 -4.14 23.73 -19.05
CA ALA A 537 -5.30 22.86 -19.12
C ALA A 537 -4.95 21.51 -19.78
N PHE A 538 -5.45 20.43 -19.20
CA PHE A 538 -5.30 19.06 -19.70
C PHE A 538 -6.56 18.24 -19.38
N VAL A 539 -6.78 17.12 -20.07
CA VAL A 539 -7.88 16.17 -19.82
C VAL A 539 -9.25 16.87 -19.70
N PRO A 540 -9.77 17.44 -20.81
CA PRO A 540 -11.08 18.12 -20.78
C PRO A 540 -12.21 17.12 -20.56
N VAL A 541 -13.30 17.60 -19.93
CA VAL A 541 -14.47 16.79 -19.61
C VAL A 541 -15.71 17.41 -20.25
N LEU A 542 -16.46 16.62 -21.01
CA LEU A 542 -17.78 17.00 -21.50
C LEU A 542 -18.84 16.41 -20.58
N ARG A 543 -19.82 17.24 -20.21
CA ARG A 543 -21.07 16.82 -19.58
C ARG A 543 -22.17 16.78 -20.62
N LEU A 544 -22.77 15.59 -20.79
CA LEU A 544 -23.85 15.35 -21.74
C LEU A 544 -25.15 15.08 -21.00
N ARG A 545 -26.20 15.73 -21.43
CA ARG A 545 -27.58 15.53 -20.94
C ARG A 545 -28.52 15.17 -22.07
N GLY A 546 -29.55 14.38 -21.74
CA GLY A 546 -30.60 13.97 -22.68
C GLY A 546 -31.33 12.72 -22.20
N GLY A 547 -32.46 12.43 -22.81
CA GLY A 547 -33.33 11.32 -22.42
C GLY A 547 -32.65 9.95 -22.62
N GLY A 548 -32.63 9.11 -21.58
CA GLY A 548 -32.18 7.71 -21.65
C GLY A 548 -30.67 7.49 -21.78
N LEU A 549 -29.84 8.52 -21.53
CA LEU A 549 -28.36 8.40 -21.61
C LEU A 549 -27.75 7.59 -20.45
N VAL A 550 -28.30 7.65 -19.25
CA VAL A 550 -27.78 7.09 -17.99
C VAL A 550 -28.70 6.04 -17.38
#